data_35aba2ce69c9ca659367abe6522e6406
#
_entry.id   35aba2ce69c9ca659367abe6522e6406
#
_cell.length_a   1.000
_cell.length_b   1.000
_cell.length_c   1.000
_cell.angle_alpha   90.00
_cell.angle_beta   90.00
_cell.angle_gamma   90.00
#
_symmetry.space_group_name_H-M   'P 1'
#
loop_
_entity.id
_entity.type
_entity.pdbx_description
1 polymer ?
#
loop_
_entity_poly.entity_id
_entity_poly.type
_entity_poly.pdbx_seq_one_letter_code
_entity_poly.pdbx_strand_id
1 'polypeptide(L)'
;MSDAADQHRRIAGAFTSTVEETAPESWDQPAPVEGWVARDVVRHLVEWRTQTDAVQALLDDADTAEREHDLPHIGRMSLEQATDMIYTSDVFMHRWDLARATGQDETLDPDKCAVMLEVLRQSGQYGTRVHVPDDADAQTKLLAFIGRNP
;
A
#
# COMPACT_ATOMS: atom_id res chain seq x y z
N MET A 1 14.48 2.90 16.48
CA MET A 1 13.86 2.52 15.20
C MET A 1 13.14 3.73 14.66
N SER A 2 13.18 3.99 13.36
CA SER A 2 12.49 5.13 12.78
C SER A 2 10.97 4.90 12.74
N ASP A 3 10.19 5.99 12.69
CA ASP A 3 8.72 5.93 12.57
C ASP A 3 8.29 5.19 11.29
N ALA A 4 9.05 5.35 10.19
CA ALA A 4 8.82 4.65 8.93
C ALA A 4 9.03 3.14 9.04
N ALA A 5 10.05 2.68 9.78
CA ALA A 5 10.28 1.25 10.01
C ALA A 5 9.14 0.61 10.82
N ASP A 6 8.65 1.30 11.84
CA ASP A 6 7.52 0.83 12.66
C ASP A 6 6.21 0.85 11.86
N GLN A 7 5.99 1.87 11.04
CA GLN A 7 4.84 1.96 10.15
C GLN A 7 4.88 0.85 9.09
N HIS A 8 6.02 0.61 8.44
CA HIS A 8 6.19 -0.47 7.48
C HIS A 8 5.87 -1.83 8.12
N ARG A 9 6.42 -2.11 9.30
CA ARG A 9 6.17 -3.37 10.03
C ARG A 9 4.69 -3.59 10.34
N ARG A 10 3.96 -2.54 10.74
CA ARG A 10 2.51 -2.62 11.01
C ARG A 10 1.71 -2.91 9.73
N ILE A 11 2.01 -2.21 8.65
CA ILE A 11 1.31 -2.34 7.37
C ILE A 11 1.61 -3.70 6.73
N ALA A 12 2.87 -4.09 6.66
CA ALA A 12 3.27 -5.40 6.13
C ALA A 12 2.72 -6.56 6.98
N GLY A 13 2.70 -6.40 8.31
CA GLY A 13 2.08 -7.38 9.21
C GLY A 13 0.58 -7.53 8.97
N ALA A 14 -0.15 -6.43 8.81
CA ALA A 14 -1.58 -6.47 8.50
C ALA A 14 -1.86 -7.14 7.14
N PHE A 15 -1.04 -6.88 6.11
CA PHE A 15 -1.14 -7.57 4.82
C PHE A 15 -0.87 -9.08 4.98
N THR A 16 0.18 -9.45 5.71
CA THR A 16 0.52 -10.87 5.97
C THR A 16 -0.64 -11.59 6.65
N SER A 17 -1.25 -10.98 7.68
CA SER A 17 -2.44 -11.56 8.33
C SER A 17 -3.60 -11.78 7.35
N THR A 18 -3.87 -10.80 6.47
CA THR A 18 -4.90 -10.95 5.41
C THR A 18 -4.58 -12.12 4.48
N VAL A 19 -3.31 -12.34 4.10
CA VAL A 19 -2.88 -13.49 3.29
C VAL A 19 -3.10 -14.81 4.04
N GLU A 20 -2.70 -14.89 5.30
CA GLU A 20 -2.79 -16.10 6.12
C GLU A 20 -4.25 -16.50 6.43
N GLU A 21 -5.14 -15.52 6.56
CA GLU A 21 -6.57 -15.73 6.82
C GLU A 21 -7.38 -15.98 5.54
N THR A 22 -6.78 -15.87 4.36
CA THR A 22 -7.47 -16.11 3.09
C THR A 22 -7.85 -17.59 2.93
N ALA A 23 -9.15 -17.86 2.81
CA ALA A 23 -9.66 -19.20 2.56
C ALA A 23 -9.18 -19.75 1.21
N PRO A 24 -8.86 -21.06 1.11
CA PRO A 24 -8.33 -21.66 -0.12
C PRO A 24 -9.17 -21.40 -1.36
N GLU A 25 -10.50 -21.38 -1.22
CA GLU A 25 -11.46 -21.13 -2.29
C GLU A 25 -11.55 -19.68 -2.74
N SER A 26 -11.00 -18.74 -1.96
CA SER A 26 -11.07 -17.30 -2.26
C SER A 26 -9.95 -16.81 -3.16
N TRP A 27 -8.93 -17.61 -3.42
CA TRP A 27 -7.75 -17.19 -4.18
C TRP A 27 -8.01 -16.85 -5.65
N ASP A 28 -9.09 -17.37 -6.23
CA ASP A 28 -9.50 -17.11 -7.61
C ASP A 28 -10.64 -16.09 -7.72
N GLN A 29 -11.04 -15.45 -6.60
CA GLN A 29 -12.05 -14.39 -6.62
C GLN A 29 -11.50 -13.13 -7.30
N PRO A 30 -12.32 -12.41 -8.09
CA PRO A 30 -11.91 -11.18 -8.75
C PRO A 30 -11.43 -10.13 -7.74
N ALA A 31 -10.31 -9.50 -8.02
CA ALA A 31 -9.80 -8.36 -7.25
C ALA A 31 -10.28 -7.03 -7.86
N PRO A 32 -10.28 -5.93 -7.08
CA PRO A 32 -10.63 -4.59 -7.57
C PRO A 32 -9.69 -4.03 -8.64
N VAL A 33 -8.57 -4.69 -8.89
CA VAL A 33 -7.65 -4.37 -9.99
C VAL A 33 -8.11 -5.08 -11.25
N GLU A 34 -8.31 -4.33 -12.33
CA GLU A 34 -8.82 -4.88 -13.59
C GLU A 34 -7.96 -6.06 -14.10
N GLY A 35 -8.62 -7.18 -14.36
CA GLY A 35 -7.98 -8.40 -14.88
C GLY A 35 -7.25 -9.24 -13.82
N TRP A 36 -7.29 -8.85 -12.54
CA TRP A 36 -6.64 -9.59 -11.45
C TRP A 36 -7.64 -10.40 -10.62
N VAL A 37 -7.11 -11.47 -10.04
CA VAL A 37 -7.75 -12.22 -8.95
C VAL A 37 -6.96 -12.06 -7.65
N ALA A 38 -7.49 -12.52 -6.52
CA ALA A 38 -6.86 -12.37 -5.21
C ALA A 38 -5.38 -12.83 -5.18
N ARG A 39 -5.08 -13.98 -5.82
CA ARG A 39 -3.68 -14.49 -5.91
C ARG A 39 -2.75 -13.57 -6.69
N ASP A 40 -3.25 -12.80 -7.65
CA ASP A 40 -2.42 -11.89 -8.44
C ASP A 40 -2.00 -10.68 -7.61
N VAL A 41 -2.87 -10.20 -6.70
CA VAL A 41 -2.52 -9.17 -5.71
C VAL A 41 -1.33 -9.64 -4.87
N VAL A 42 -1.41 -10.87 -4.35
CA VAL A 42 -0.32 -11.44 -3.54
C VAL A 42 0.92 -11.68 -4.39
N ARG A 43 0.78 -12.21 -5.62
CA ARG A 43 1.93 -12.43 -6.52
C ARG A 43 2.66 -11.13 -6.81
N HIS A 44 1.94 -10.06 -7.11
CA HIS A 44 2.51 -8.74 -7.33
C HIS A 44 3.36 -8.30 -6.13
N LEU A 45 2.86 -8.48 -4.91
CA LEU A 45 3.58 -8.12 -3.70
C LEU A 45 4.58 -9.19 -3.22
N VAL A 46 4.47 -10.45 -3.64
CA VAL A 46 5.39 -11.56 -3.25
C VAL A 46 6.63 -11.62 -4.13
N GLU A 47 6.54 -11.24 -5.38
CA GLU A 47 7.75 -10.89 -6.13
C GLU A 47 8.53 -9.78 -5.39
N TRP A 48 7.83 -9.00 -4.59
CA TRP A 48 8.35 -8.01 -3.66
C TRP A 48 8.69 -8.57 -2.25
N ARG A 49 8.18 -9.74 -1.84
CA ARG A 49 8.37 -10.28 -0.48
C ARG A 49 9.81 -10.71 -0.18
N THR A 50 10.53 -11.24 -1.14
CA THR A 50 12.00 -11.39 -1.04
C THR A 50 12.69 -10.04 -0.88
N GLN A 51 12.01 -8.95 -1.28
CA GLN A 51 12.45 -7.59 -1.07
C GLN A 51 11.96 -7.04 0.29
N THR A 52 10.82 -7.51 0.83
CA THR A 52 10.24 -6.99 2.08
C THR A 52 11.15 -7.21 3.28
N ASP A 53 11.68 -8.40 3.47
CA ASP A 53 12.60 -8.70 4.56
C ASP A 53 13.92 -7.93 4.38
N ALA A 54 14.38 -7.79 3.14
CA ALA A 54 15.56 -6.99 2.80
C ALA A 54 15.31 -5.50 3.05
N VAL A 55 14.15 -4.98 2.65
CA VAL A 55 13.74 -3.59 2.90
C VAL A 55 13.61 -3.33 4.39
N GLN A 56 12.99 -4.24 5.16
CA GLN A 56 12.88 -4.07 6.61
C GLN A 56 14.27 -4.04 7.27
N ALA A 57 15.19 -4.92 6.86
CA ALA A 57 16.56 -4.93 7.37
C ALA A 57 17.31 -3.61 7.07
N LEU A 58 17.08 -3.02 5.89
CA LEU A 58 17.64 -1.71 5.52
C LEU A 58 17.05 -0.57 6.36
N LEU A 59 15.76 -0.63 6.70
CA LEU A 59 15.08 0.36 7.54
C LEU A 59 15.45 0.23 9.01
N ASP A 60 15.79 -0.97 9.47
CA ASP A 60 16.23 -1.22 10.84
C ASP A 60 17.69 -0.75 11.11
N ASP A 61 18.48 -0.53 10.03
CA ASP A 61 19.80 0.11 10.09
C ASP A 61 19.65 1.63 9.89
N ALA A 62 19.77 2.41 10.99
CA ALA A 62 19.57 3.85 10.96
C ALA A 62 20.50 4.58 9.97
N ASP A 63 21.77 4.18 9.87
CA ASP A 63 22.74 4.81 8.97
C ASP A 63 22.35 4.59 7.48
N THR A 64 21.73 3.46 7.18
CA THR A 64 21.24 3.15 5.85
C THR A 64 19.88 3.78 5.58
N ALA A 65 18.97 3.75 6.53
CA ALA A 65 17.63 4.33 6.42
C ALA A 65 17.66 5.84 6.16
N GLU A 66 18.54 6.56 6.86
CA GLU A 66 18.71 8.02 6.76
C GLU A 66 19.53 8.45 5.54
N ARG A 67 20.18 7.52 4.84
CA ARG A 67 21.00 7.83 3.67
C ARG A 67 20.15 8.42 2.56
N GLU A 68 20.54 9.60 2.08
CA GLU A 68 19.84 10.28 1.00
C GLU A 68 20.21 9.71 -0.38
N HIS A 69 19.17 9.55 -1.21
CA HIS A 69 19.28 9.14 -2.60
C HIS A 69 18.60 10.16 -3.51
N ASP A 70 19.16 10.36 -4.70
CA ASP A 70 18.54 11.17 -5.73
C ASP A 70 17.72 10.24 -6.64
N LEU A 71 16.40 10.30 -6.50
CA LEU A 71 15.48 9.46 -7.24
C LEU A 71 14.98 10.18 -8.48
N PRO A 72 15.11 9.58 -9.68
CA PRO A 72 14.62 10.17 -10.91
C PRO A 72 13.13 10.56 -10.79
N HIS A 73 12.78 11.80 -11.14
CA HIS A 73 11.43 12.37 -11.14
C HIS A 73 10.78 12.60 -9.77
N ILE A 74 11.41 12.16 -8.66
CA ILE A 74 10.86 12.30 -7.31
C ILE A 74 11.68 13.31 -6.51
N GLY A 75 12.99 13.37 -6.75
CA GLY A 75 13.91 14.26 -6.04
C GLY A 75 14.74 13.55 -4.99
N ARG A 76 15.39 14.34 -4.12
CA ARG A 76 16.31 13.85 -3.10
C ARG A 76 15.57 13.58 -1.80
N MET A 77 15.68 12.35 -1.29
CA MET A 77 15.07 11.92 -0.04
C MET A 77 15.84 10.76 0.58
N SER A 78 15.58 10.49 1.87
CA SER A 78 16.15 9.33 2.55
C SER A 78 15.55 8.03 2.01
N LEU A 79 16.28 6.91 2.20
CA LEU A 79 15.78 5.59 1.83
C LEU A 79 14.47 5.26 2.56
N GLU A 80 14.36 5.66 3.84
CA GLU A 80 13.14 5.42 4.61
C GLU A 80 11.95 6.21 4.05
N GLN A 81 12.14 7.47 3.65
CA GLN A 81 11.09 8.28 3.02
C GLN A 81 10.65 7.68 1.68
N ALA A 82 11.61 7.26 0.85
CA ALA A 82 11.33 6.62 -0.43
C ALA A 82 10.56 5.30 -0.24
N THR A 83 10.96 4.50 0.73
CA THR A 83 10.31 3.23 1.04
C THR A 83 8.87 3.43 1.54
N ASP A 84 8.64 4.37 2.45
CA ASP A 84 7.28 4.67 2.94
C ASP A 84 6.40 5.21 1.82
N MET A 85 6.92 6.13 1.02
CA MET A 85 6.14 6.77 -0.04
C MET A 85 5.76 5.81 -1.18
N ILE A 86 6.65 4.89 -1.56
CA ILE A 86 6.45 4.01 -2.72
C ILE A 86 5.96 2.64 -2.25
N TYR A 87 6.81 1.93 -1.50
CA TYR A 87 6.61 0.52 -1.18
C TYR A 87 5.56 0.29 -0.09
N THR A 88 5.69 0.95 1.07
CA THR A 88 4.75 0.80 2.18
C THR A 88 3.35 1.25 1.77
N SER A 89 3.26 2.29 0.94
CA SER A 89 1.99 2.79 0.40
C SER A 89 1.34 1.80 -0.57
N ASP A 90 2.13 1.09 -1.38
CA ASP A 90 1.63 0.07 -2.30
C ASP A 90 1.07 -1.15 -1.54
N VAL A 91 1.81 -1.66 -0.55
CA VAL A 91 1.33 -2.73 0.34
C VAL A 91 0.05 -2.33 1.07
N PHE A 92 -0.05 -1.07 1.53
CA PHE A 92 -1.24 -0.55 2.21
C PHE A 92 -2.47 -0.57 1.32
N MET A 93 -2.36 -0.11 0.08
CA MET A 93 -3.48 -0.09 -0.88
C MET A 93 -3.87 -1.51 -1.31
N HIS A 94 -2.91 -2.36 -1.60
CA HIS A 94 -3.17 -3.75 -2.03
C HIS A 94 -3.70 -4.66 -0.92
N ARG A 95 -3.48 -4.31 0.37
CA ARG A 95 -4.19 -4.99 1.46
C ARG A 95 -5.71 -4.85 1.31
N TRP A 96 -6.20 -3.67 0.95
CA TRP A 96 -7.62 -3.46 0.68
C TRP A 96 -8.11 -4.28 -0.53
N ASP A 97 -7.35 -4.29 -1.63
CA ASP A 97 -7.70 -5.07 -2.82
C ASP A 97 -7.84 -6.57 -2.48
N LEU A 98 -6.92 -7.11 -1.68
CA LEU A 98 -6.96 -8.50 -1.24
C LEU A 98 -8.15 -8.77 -0.29
N ALA A 99 -8.35 -7.91 0.70
CA ALA A 99 -9.45 -8.04 1.66
C ALA A 99 -10.80 -8.03 0.95
N ARG A 100 -11.02 -7.09 0.01
CA ARG A 100 -12.22 -7.01 -0.84
C ARG A 100 -12.43 -8.28 -1.67
N ALA A 101 -11.39 -8.78 -2.33
CA ALA A 101 -11.46 -9.99 -3.15
C ALA A 101 -11.80 -11.25 -2.33
N THR A 102 -11.37 -11.30 -1.08
CA THR A 102 -11.49 -12.50 -0.22
C THR A 102 -12.59 -12.38 0.85
N GLY A 103 -13.33 -11.26 0.86
CA GLY A 103 -14.42 -11.02 1.81
C GLY A 103 -13.98 -10.81 3.26
N GLN A 104 -12.76 -10.31 3.46
CA GLN A 104 -12.19 -9.99 4.77
C GLN A 104 -12.43 -8.52 5.17
N ASP A 105 -11.94 -8.09 6.35
CA ASP A 105 -12.04 -6.71 6.82
C ASP A 105 -11.24 -5.75 5.92
N GLU A 106 -11.97 -4.86 5.26
CA GLU A 106 -11.46 -3.86 4.32
C GLU A 106 -11.03 -2.56 4.98
N THR A 107 -11.11 -2.46 6.30
CA THR A 107 -10.82 -1.23 7.03
C THR A 107 -9.34 -0.87 6.95
N LEU A 108 -9.05 0.30 6.44
CA LEU A 108 -7.73 0.90 6.41
C LEU A 108 -7.58 1.97 7.50
N ASP A 109 -6.35 2.26 7.89
CA ASP A 109 -6.03 3.36 8.81
C ASP A 109 -6.48 4.70 8.19
N PRO A 110 -7.42 5.44 8.79
CA PRO A 110 -7.98 6.66 8.22
C PRO A 110 -6.98 7.81 8.13
N ASP A 111 -6.03 7.91 9.07
CA ASP A 111 -5.00 8.95 9.06
C ASP A 111 -4.01 8.70 7.91
N LYS A 112 -3.59 7.44 7.71
CA LYS A 112 -2.76 7.07 6.56
C LYS A 112 -3.51 7.30 5.25
N CYS A 113 -4.81 7.00 5.16
CA CYS A 113 -5.62 7.28 3.99
C CYS A 113 -5.65 8.78 3.65
N ALA A 114 -5.83 9.64 4.66
CA ALA A 114 -5.87 11.09 4.46
C ALA A 114 -4.52 11.65 3.97
N VAL A 115 -3.42 11.22 4.59
CA VAL A 115 -2.05 11.62 4.20
C VAL A 115 -1.75 11.16 2.78
N MET A 116 -2.02 9.90 2.46
CA MET A 116 -1.79 9.35 1.11
C MET A 116 -2.60 10.08 0.06
N LEU A 117 -3.87 10.36 0.31
CA LEU A 117 -4.73 11.08 -0.62
C LEU A 117 -4.13 12.46 -0.98
N GLU A 118 -3.61 13.16 0.02
CA GLU A 118 -2.99 14.48 -0.20
C GLU A 118 -1.71 14.35 -1.03
N VAL A 119 -0.81 13.41 -0.71
CA VAL A 119 0.42 13.14 -1.46
C VAL A 119 0.13 12.75 -2.90
N LEU A 120 -0.83 11.85 -3.14
CA LEU A 120 -1.18 11.39 -4.47
C LEU A 120 -1.84 12.48 -5.33
N ARG A 121 -2.62 13.39 -4.71
CA ARG A 121 -3.16 14.57 -5.42
C ARG A 121 -2.07 15.49 -5.94
N GLN A 122 -1.00 15.66 -5.15
CA GLN A 122 0.13 16.51 -5.54
C GLN A 122 1.01 15.86 -6.61
N SER A 123 1.11 14.50 -6.64
CA SER A 123 1.96 13.80 -7.61
C SER A 123 1.45 13.82 -9.05
N GLY A 124 0.15 13.99 -9.27
CA GLY A 124 -0.48 13.95 -10.59
C GLY A 124 -0.47 12.58 -11.30
N GLN A 125 -0.06 11.52 -10.63
CA GLN A 125 0.21 10.20 -11.24
C GLN A 125 -1.02 9.32 -11.48
N TYR A 126 -2.19 9.65 -10.93
CA TYR A 126 -3.39 8.81 -11.06
C TYR A 126 -4.43 9.43 -11.99
N GLY A 127 -4.95 8.62 -12.94
CA GLY A 127 -5.81 9.08 -14.02
C GLY A 127 -7.30 8.92 -13.77
N THR A 128 -7.82 7.70 -13.78
CA THR A 128 -9.27 7.46 -13.71
C THR A 128 -9.75 7.52 -12.27
N ARG A 129 -10.66 8.46 -12.01
CA ARG A 129 -11.24 8.67 -10.67
C ARG A 129 -12.68 8.19 -10.67
N VAL A 130 -13.07 7.53 -9.59
CA VAL A 130 -14.48 7.21 -9.30
C VAL A 130 -15.08 8.40 -8.55
N HIS A 131 -16.32 8.77 -8.90
CA HIS A 131 -17.01 9.84 -8.20
C HIS A 131 -17.58 9.34 -6.87
N VAL A 132 -17.30 10.07 -5.80
CA VAL A 132 -17.84 9.82 -4.45
C VAL A 132 -18.30 11.13 -3.84
N PRO A 133 -19.21 11.11 -2.85
CA PRO A 133 -19.69 12.32 -2.17
C PRO A 133 -18.55 13.12 -1.52
N ASP A 134 -18.69 14.45 -1.48
CA ASP A 134 -17.70 15.35 -0.88
C ASP A 134 -17.48 15.09 0.62
N ASP A 135 -18.50 14.59 1.32
CA ASP A 135 -18.48 14.23 2.74
C ASP A 135 -18.06 12.77 3.01
N ALA A 136 -17.70 12.00 1.97
CA ALA A 136 -17.17 10.66 2.15
C ALA A 136 -15.90 10.64 3.04
N ASP A 137 -15.68 9.52 3.74
CA ASP A 137 -14.49 9.35 4.58
C ASP A 137 -13.18 9.31 3.79
N ALA A 138 -12.06 9.35 4.50
CA ALA A 138 -10.72 9.39 3.89
C ALA A 138 -10.40 8.12 3.07
N GLN A 139 -10.81 6.94 3.54
CA GLN A 139 -10.60 5.68 2.83
C GLN A 139 -11.38 5.68 1.51
N THR A 140 -12.68 5.98 1.55
CA THR A 140 -13.54 6.07 0.37
C THR A 140 -12.98 7.05 -0.67
N LYS A 141 -12.54 8.22 -0.22
CA LYS A 141 -11.92 9.23 -1.09
C LYS A 141 -10.60 8.75 -1.70
N LEU A 142 -9.73 8.11 -0.91
CA LEU A 142 -8.46 7.57 -1.40
C LEU A 142 -8.70 6.50 -2.47
N LEU A 143 -9.57 5.53 -2.17
CA LEU A 143 -9.88 4.42 -3.07
C LEU A 143 -10.47 4.91 -4.40
N ALA A 144 -11.43 5.83 -4.34
CA ALA A 144 -12.02 6.46 -5.51
C ALA A 144 -10.96 7.24 -6.32
N PHE A 145 -10.03 7.92 -5.64
CA PHE A 145 -8.96 8.68 -6.28
C PHE A 145 -7.99 7.82 -7.08
N ILE A 146 -7.67 6.63 -6.58
CA ILE A 146 -6.81 5.66 -7.28
C ILE A 146 -7.58 4.75 -8.25
N GLY A 147 -8.87 5.03 -8.50
CA GLY A 147 -9.71 4.33 -9.47
C GLY A 147 -10.31 3.02 -8.98
N ARG A 148 -10.34 2.78 -7.66
CA ARG A 148 -11.11 1.69 -7.05
C ARG A 148 -12.56 2.11 -6.87
N ASN A 149 -13.46 1.13 -6.88
CA ASN A 149 -14.87 1.34 -6.53
C ASN A 149 -15.08 0.93 -5.05
N PRO A 150 -15.10 1.90 -4.11
CA PRO A 150 -15.15 1.63 -2.68
C PRO A 150 -16.48 1.05 -2.20
#